data_2bb7adcda3a2b5d3fd44d3635f131483
#
_entry.id   2bb7adcda3a2b5d3fd44d3635f131483
#
_cell.length_a   1.000
_cell.length_b   1.000
_cell.length_c   1.000
_cell.angle_alpha   90.00
_cell.angle_beta   90.00
_cell.angle_gamma   90.00
#
_symmetry.space_group_name_H-M   'P 1'
#
loop_
_entity.id
_entity.type
_entity.pdbx_description
1 polymer ?
#
loop_
_entity_poly.entity_id
_entity_poly.type
_entity_poly.pdbx_seq_one_letter_code
_entity_poly.pdbx_strand_id
1 'polypeptide(L)'
;MCIRDRAMEHVIKINKSATALLLGMILWVMYSCMGVGHLDEKIIEHMGDITEILFFLIGAMTIVELVDIHGGFSIITERITTRKKRKLLWILSFVTFFMSAVLDNLTTSIVMIMLLRKLVKDQYERWLYASMIIIAANSGGAWSPIGDITTIMLWVKGNVGTLSLIKYDLLPSLVAMIVPLLLIGRMLNGELEPIEEGGTEKSTTALSKNESNWFFYLGVGGLIFVPIFKAITHLPPFIGMLLVLGILWIFTEILYNRKQLSDKIHEKRLPAILSRIDTPTILFFLGILMAVAVLQETGILGSAAAWLDITVGDIYVINIVLGMFSSIVDNVPLVAAAIGMYPLATPDMVLANEFMMNFVPDGTFWLLLSYCAGVGGSMLIIGSAAGVVVMGLEKMNFVWYLKKIAWIALLGYLAGVLAFAGEMYLF
;
A
#
# COMPACT_ATOMS: atom_id res chain seq x y z
N MET A 1 4.19 16.49 4.90
CA MET A 1 3.05 17.02 4.11
C MET A 1 1.85 17.09 5.03
N CYS A 2 1.40 18.31 5.37
CA CYS A 2 0.46 18.52 6.47
C CYS A 2 -0.99 18.12 6.13
N ILE A 3 -1.80 17.79 7.18
CA ILE A 3 -3.28 17.67 7.15
C ILE A 3 -3.90 18.81 6.33
N ARG A 4 -3.31 19.99 6.41
CA ARG A 4 -3.69 21.20 5.68
C ARG A 4 -3.63 21.02 4.15
N ASP A 5 -2.65 20.31 3.60
CA ASP A 5 -2.49 20.15 2.15
C ASP A 5 -3.51 19.18 1.57
N ARG A 6 -3.84 18.07 2.28
CA ARG A 6 -4.90 17.15 1.86
C ARG A 6 -6.32 17.74 2.01
N ALA A 7 -6.55 18.56 3.04
CA ALA A 7 -7.80 19.31 3.18
C ALA A 7 -7.90 20.48 2.21
N MET A 8 -6.76 21.07 1.80
CA MET A 8 -6.68 22.19 0.89
C MET A 8 -6.64 21.79 -0.60
N GLU A 9 -6.38 20.53 -0.94
CA GLU A 9 -6.49 20.05 -2.34
C GLU A 9 -7.89 20.33 -2.92
N HIS A 10 -8.92 20.24 -2.08
CA HIS A 10 -10.28 20.64 -2.45
C HIS A 10 -10.48 22.18 -2.59
N VAL A 11 -9.67 22.98 -1.89
CA VAL A 11 -9.79 24.43 -1.87
C VAL A 11 -8.90 25.09 -2.93
N ILE A 12 -7.66 24.59 -3.08
CA ILE A 12 -6.65 25.20 -3.97
C ILE A 12 -6.67 24.54 -5.37
N LYS A 13 -7.28 23.34 -5.52
CA LYS A 13 -7.33 22.55 -6.77
C LYS A 13 -5.95 22.26 -7.40
N ILE A 14 -4.89 22.22 -6.58
CA ILE A 14 -3.55 21.84 -7.02
C ILE A 14 -3.30 20.38 -6.62
N ASN A 15 -2.90 19.54 -7.57
CA ASN A 15 -2.57 18.15 -7.32
C ASN A 15 -1.35 18.06 -6.39
N LYS A 16 -1.45 17.21 -5.33
CA LYS A 16 -0.38 16.95 -4.35
C LYS A 16 0.95 16.54 -5.00
N SER A 17 0.90 15.90 -6.15
CA SER A 17 2.08 15.45 -6.91
C SER A 17 2.91 16.63 -7.40
N ALA A 18 2.25 17.71 -7.85
CA ALA A 18 2.95 18.91 -8.30
C ALA A 18 3.70 19.60 -7.14
N THR A 19 3.07 19.70 -5.97
CA THR A 19 3.72 20.29 -4.78
C THR A 19 4.86 19.43 -4.25
N ALA A 20 4.72 18.11 -4.24
CA ALA A 20 5.77 17.19 -3.81
C ALA A 20 6.98 17.24 -4.75
N LEU A 21 6.72 17.19 -6.05
CA LEU A 21 7.79 17.26 -7.06
C LEU A 21 8.53 18.59 -6.99
N LEU A 22 7.80 19.70 -6.93
CA LEU A 22 8.39 21.04 -6.81
C LEU A 22 9.23 21.17 -5.55
N LEU A 23 8.72 20.71 -4.40
CA LEU A 23 9.44 20.74 -3.12
C LEU A 23 10.73 19.90 -3.20
N GLY A 24 10.67 18.67 -3.72
CA GLY A 24 11.84 17.83 -3.89
C GLY A 24 12.93 18.49 -4.74
N MET A 25 12.56 19.07 -5.87
CA MET A 25 13.52 19.73 -6.76
C MET A 25 14.06 21.03 -6.15
N ILE A 26 13.24 21.86 -5.50
CA ILE A 26 13.71 23.08 -4.82
C ILE A 26 14.72 22.75 -3.71
N LEU A 27 14.48 21.71 -2.92
CA LEU A 27 15.41 21.29 -1.87
C LEU A 27 16.78 20.91 -2.43
N TRP A 28 16.84 20.19 -3.55
CA TRP A 28 18.11 19.88 -4.23
C TRP A 28 18.82 21.13 -4.76
N VAL A 29 18.08 22.07 -5.35
CA VAL A 29 18.63 23.37 -5.79
C VAL A 29 19.19 24.14 -4.59
N MET A 30 18.47 24.23 -3.49
CA MET A 30 18.95 24.88 -2.27
C MET A 30 20.21 24.21 -1.71
N TYR A 31 20.25 22.88 -1.69
CA TYR A 31 21.39 22.11 -1.25
C TYR A 31 22.62 22.36 -2.14
N SER A 32 22.42 22.46 -3.45
CA SER A 32 23.47 22.85 -4.40
C SER A 32 24.04 24.24 -4.11
N CYS A 33 23.20 25.20 -3.74
CA CYS A 33 23.63 26.55 -3.39
C CYS A 33 24.48 26.62 -2.09
N MET A 34 24.46 25.57 -1.26
CA MET A 34 25.32 25.47 -0.06
C MET A 34 26.77 25.09 -0.38
N GLY A 35 27.14 24.92 -1.65
CA GLY A 35 28.52 24.66 -2.10
C GLY A 35 29.04 23.25 -1.80
N VAL A 36 28.15 22.27 -1.73
CA VAL A 36 28.49 20.87 -1.45
C VAL A 36 29.16 20.23 -2.68
N GLY A 37 30.34 19.62 -2.50
CA GLY A 37 31.04 18.88 -3.56
C GLY A 37 30.36 17.52 -3.88
N HIS A 38 30.63 16.99 -5.10
CA HIS A 38 30.15 15.68 -5.55
C HIS A 38 28.62 15.50 -5.57
N LEU A 39 27.91 16.60 -5.83
CA LEU A 39 26.45 16.61 -5.79
C LEU A 39 25.84 15.71 -6.86
N ASP A 40 26.44 15.67 -8.07
CA ASP A 40 25.96 14.85 -9.18
C ASP A 40 26.01 13.35 -8.85
N GLU A 41 27.06 12.89 -8.18
CA GLU A 41 27.20 11.48 -7.77
C GLU A 41 26.11 11.10 -6.75
N LYS A 42 25.86 11.97 -5.77
CA LYS A 42 24.81 11.76 -4.77
C LYS A 42 23.40 11.74 -5.36
N ILE A 43 23.12 12.66 -6.30
CA ILE A 43 21.83 12.68 -7.00
C ILE A 43 21.63 11.38 -7.79
N ILE A 44 22.66 10.91 -8.49
CA ILE A 44 22.58 9.67 -9.29
C ILE A 44 22.36 8.45 -8.39
N GLU A 45 23.05 8.37 -7.25
CA GLU A 45 22.89 7.29 -6.28
C GLU A 45 21.46 7.23 -5.75
N HIS A 46 20.93 8.35 -5.25
CA HIS A 46 19.53 8.41 -4.77
C HIS A 46 18.53 8.15 -5.90
N MET A 47 18.78 8.67 -7.11
CA MET A 47 17.92 8.38 -8.27
C MET A 47 17.92 6.90 -8.64
N GLY A 48 19.05 6.21 -8.54
CA GLY A 48 19.15 4.76 -8.74
C GLY A 48 18.18 4.02 -7.80
N ASP A 49 18.30 4.29 -6.52
CA ASP A 49 17.49 3.71 -5.47
C ASP A 49 15.98 4.00 -5.64
N ILE A 50 15.65 5.25 -5.95
CA ILE A 50 14.27 5.67 -6.17
C ILE A 50 13.70 5.01 -7.43
N THR A 51 14.49 4.90 -8.48
CA THR A 51 14.09 4.29 -9.76
C THR A 51 13.71 2.83 -9.60
N GLU A 52 14.41 2.06 -8.76
CA GLU A 52 14.05 0.67 -8.46
C GLU A 52 12.62 0.56 -7.93
N ILE A 53 12.26 1.43 -6.97
CA ILE A 53 10.93 1.48 -6.38
C ILE A 53 9.89 1.91 -7.43
N LEU A 54 10.17 2.95 -8.21
CA LEU A 54 9.23 3.47 -9.21
C LEU A 54 8.95 2.47 -10.33
N PHE A 55 9.97 1.79 -10.87
CA PHE A 55 9.76 0.76 -11.89
C PHE A 55 9.04 -0.45 -11.34
N PHE A 56 9.29 -0.83 -10.09
CA PHE A 56 8.50 -1.85 -9.42
C PHE A 56 7.01 -1.47 -9.36
N LEU A 57 6.71 -0.24 -8.93
CA LEU A 57 5.34 0.27 -8.83
C LEU A 57 4.65 0.34 -10.20
N ILE A 58 5.32 0.86 -11.22
CA ILE A 58 4.80 0.93 -12.60
C ILE A 58 4.44 -0.48 -13.08
N GLY A 59 5.32 -1.44 -12.87
CA GLY A 59 5.09 -2.83 -13.25
C GLY A 59 3.90 -3.45 -12.53
N ALA A 60 3.85 -3.30 -11.20
CA ALA A 60 2.77 -3.82 -10.36
C ALA A 60 1.41 -3.21 -10.74
N MET A 61 1.32 -1.89 -10.81
CA MET A 61 0.09 -1.18 -11.19
C MET A 61 -0.39 -1.58 -12.59
N THR A 62 0.55 -1.76 -13.54
CA THR A 62 0.20 -2.19 -14.90
C THR A 62 -0.35 -3.61 -14.93
N ILE A 63 0.25 -4.54 -14.19
CA ILE A 63 -0.22 -5.93 -14.10
C ILE A 63 -1.62 -5.97 -13.50
N VAL A 64 -1.85 -5.24 -12.41
CA VAL A 64 -3.14 -5.20 -11.73
C VAL A 64 -4.22 -4.58 -12.61
N GLU A 65 -3.95 -3.44 -13.27
CA GLU A 65 -4.88 -2.81 -14.20
C GLU A 65 -5.19 -3.73 -15.40
N LEU A 66 -4.18 -4.47 -15.88
CA LEU A 66 -4.36 -5.45 -16.95
C LEU A 66 -5.31 -6.58 -16.52
N VAL A 67 -5.17 -7.09 -15.31
CA VAL A 67 -6.09 -8.10 -14.74
C VAL A 67 -7.50 -7.54 -14.60
N ASP A 68 -7.65 -6.30 -14.12
CA ASP A 68 -8.95 -5.67 -13.89
C ASP A 68 -9.71 -5.41 -15.20
N ILE A 69 -9.08 -4.79 -16.20
CA ILE A 69 -9.69 -4.48 -17.50
C ILE A 69 -10.17 -5.75 -18.21
N HIS A 70 -9.49 -6.88 -18.00
CA HIS A 70 -9.86 -8.17 -18.54
C HIS A 70 -10.89 -8.93 -17.69
N GLY A 71 -11.36 -8.31 -16.59
CA GLY A 71 -12.38 -8.88 -15.71
C GLY A 71 -11.86 -10.04 -14.85
N GLY A 72 -10.53 -10.13 -14.64
CA GLY A 72 -9.93 -11.21 -13.86
C GLY A 72 -10.47 -11.29 -12.43
N PHE A 73 -10.80 -10.16 -11.81
CA PHE A 73 -11.33 -10.13 -10.43
C PHE A 73 -12.79 -10.61 -10.31
N SER A 74 -13.50 -10.85 -11.41
CA SER A 74 -14.86 -11.43 -11.39
C SER A 74 -14.87 -12.80 -10.71
N ILE A 75 -13.79 -13.56 -10.80
CA ILE A 75 -13.61 -14.87 -10.15
C ILE A 75 -13.84 -14.82 -8.63
N ILE A 76 -13.48 -13.70 -8.00
CA ILE A 76 -13.65 -13.46 -6.55
C ILE A 76 -15.02 -12.87 -6.29
N THR A 77 -15.39 -11.84 -7.06
CA THR A 77 -16.59 -11.03 -6.79
C THR A 77 -17.89 -11.80 -7.03
N GLU A 78 -17.94 -12.68 -8.04
CA GLU A 78 -19.12 -13.49 -8.32
C GLU A 78 -19.43 -14.56 -7.26
N ARG A 79 -18.47 -14.90 -6.41
CA ARG A 79 -18.68 -15.89 -5.34
C ARG A 79 -19.31 -15.31 -4.07
N ILE A 80 -19.42 -13.98 -3.98
CA ILE A 80 -19.97 -13.29 -2.80
C ILE A 80 -21.47 -13.08 -2.99
N THR A 81 -22.29 -14.03 -2.51
CA THR A 81 -23.75 -14.04 -2.70
C THR A 81 -24.55 -13.90 -1.41
N THR A 82 -23.89 -13.73 -0.26
CA THR A 82 -24.56 -13.72 1.04
C THR A 82 -25.36 -12.44 1.26
N ARG A 83 -26.58 -12.57 1.85
CA ARG A 83 -27.43 -11.44 2.22
C ARG A 83 -27.31 -11.05 3.70
N LYS A 84 -26.75 -11.89 4.55
CA LYS A 84 -26.58 -11.59 5.99
C LYS A 84 -25.50 -10.52 6.17
N LYS A 85 -25.85 -9.36 6.71
CA LYS A 85 -24.98 -8.19 6.84
C LYS A 85 -23.64 -8.50 7.53
N ARG A 86 -23.69 -9.16 8.70
CA ARG A 86 -22.45 -9.55 9.41
C ARG A 86 -21.60 -10.52 8.61
N LYS A 87 -22.23 -11.53 7.98
CA LYS A 87 -21.48 -12.51 7.17
C LYS A 87 -20.79 -11.85 5.97
N LEU A 88 -21.50 -10.90 5.33
CA LEU A 88 -20.91 -10.12 4.24
C LEU A 88 -19.72 -9.30 4.73
N LEU A 89 -19.82 -8.63 5.89
CA LEU A 89 -18.71 -7.87 6.46
C LEU A 89 -17.47 -8.76 6.66
N TRP A 90 -17.63 -9.94 7.25
CA TRP A 90 -16.53 -10.89 7.44
C TRP A 90 -15.90 -11.33 6.11
N ILE A 91 -16.73 -11.73 5.13
CA ILE A 91 -16.23 -12.17 3.82
C ILE A 91 -15.46 -11.03 3.13
N LEU A 92 -16.04 -9.82 3.07
CA LEU A 92 -15.39 -8.68 2.45
C LEU A 92 -14.07 -8.34 3.14
N SER A 93 -14.02 -8.35 4.48
CA SER A 93 -12.81 -8.04 5.24
C SER A 93 -11.69 -9.05 4.98
N PHE A 94 -11.98 -10.35 5.03
CA PHE A 94 -10.97 -11.38 4.77
C PHE A 94 -10.52 -11.40 3.32
N VAL A 95 -11.44 -11.25 2.37
CA VAL A 95 -11.09 -11.15 0.95
C VAL A 95 -10.21 -9.92 0.71
N THR A 96 -10.58 -8.76 1.27
CA THR A 96 -9.78 -7.54 1.17
C THR A 96 -8.39 -7.72 1.77
N PHE A 97 -8.29 -8.32 2.96
CA PHE A 97 -7.03 -8.55 3.66
C PHE A 97 -6.05 -9.37 2.81
N PHE A 98 -6.48 -10.52 2.30
CA PHE A 98 -5.60 -11.37 1.49
C PHE A 98 -5.37 -10.83 0.08
N MET A 99 -6.35 -10.16 -0.52
CA MET A 99 -6.14 -9.48 -1.81
C MET A 99 -5.11 -8.36 -1.69
N SER A 100 -5.18 -7.56 -0.64
CA SER A 100 -4.24 -6.46 -0.42
C SER A 100 -2.80 -6.91 -0.22
N ALA A 101 -2.59 -8.10 0.32
CA ALA A 101 -1.25 -8.68 0.42
C ALA A 101 -0.59 -8.96 -0.94
N VAL A 102 -1.35 -8.99 -2.03
CA VAL A 102 -0.87 -9.33 -3.38
C VAL A 102 -1.04 -8.19 -4.38
N LEU A 103 -2.12 -7.38 -4.24
CA LEU A 103 -2.51 -6.38 -5.25
C LEU A 103 -2.20 -4.94 -4.86
N ASP A 104 -1.71 -4.69 -3.69
CA ASP A 104 -1.66 -3.42 -2.97
C ASP A 104 -3.00 -2.97 -2.34
N ASN A 105 -2.87 -2.08 -1.34
CA ASN A 105 -4.00 -1.60 -0.54
C ASN A 105 -4.94 -0.67 -1.32
N LEU A 106 -4.40 0.16 -2.22
CA LEU A 106 -5.16 1.13 -3.01
C LEU A 106 -6.05 0.42 -4.02
N THR A 107 -5.45 -0.41 -4.88
CA THR A 107 -6.17 -1.15 -5.92
C THR A 107 -7.21 -2.10 -5.34
N THR A 108 -6.82 -2.84 -4.29
CA THR A 108 -7.75 -3.72 -3.57
C THR A 108 -8.96 -2.96 -3.04
N SER A 109 -8.74 -1.78 -2.45
CA SER A 109 -9.83 -0.95 -1.93
C SER A 109 -10.78 -0.49 -3.03
N ILE A 110 -10.27 -0.07 -4.19
CA ILE A 110 -11.10 0.34 -5.34
C ILE A 110 -11.98 -0.82 -5.81
N VAL A 111 -11.39 -1.99 -6.06
CA VAL A 111 -12.12 -3.18 -6.52
C VAL A 111 -13.21 -3.58 -5.52
N MET A 112 -12.88 -3.60 -4.23
CA MET A 112 -13.82 -3.99 -3.19
C MET A 112 -14.94 -2.96 -2.99
N ILE A 113 -14.68 -1.66 -3.16
CA ILE A 113 -15.72 -0.63 -3.13
C ILE A 113 -16.66 -0.72 -4.33
N MET A 114 -16.13 -1.00 -5.52
CA MET A 114 -16.96 -1.23 -6.71
C MET A 114 -17.90 -2.43 -6.52
N LEU A 115 -17.39 -3.50 -5.91
CA LEU A 115 -18.22 -4.65 -5.53
C LEU A 115 -19.26 -4.27 -4.45
N LEU A 116 -18.83 -3.58 -3.40
CA LEU A 116 -19.70 -3.16 -2.30
C LEU A 116 -20.92 -2.35 -2.79
N ARG A 117 -20.71 -1.45 -3.75
CA ARG A 117 -21.78 -0.64 -4.37
C ARG A 117 -22.86 -1.49 -5.05
N LYS A 118 -22.47 -2.64 -5.60
CA LYS A 118 -23.42 -3.57 -6.21
C LYS A 118 -24.21 -4.35 -5.16
N LEU A 119 -23.64 -4.57 -3.98
CA LEU A 119 -24.22 -5.41 -2.92
C LEU A 119 -25.04 -4.63 -1.88
N VAL A 120 -24.70 -3.38 -1.60
CA VAL A 120 -25.30 -2.59 -0.51
C VAL A 120 -25.82 -1.26 -1.05
N LYS A 121 -27.14 -1.06 -0.98
CA LYS A 121 -27.79 0.17 -1.47
C LYS A 121 -27.71 1.32 -0.46
N ASP A 122 -27.89 1.03 0.83
CA ASP A 122 -27.87 2.05 1.88
C ASP A 122 -26.49 2.68 2.05
N GLN A 123 -26.42 3.99 1.97
CA GLN A 123 -25.17 4.75 2.01
C GLN A 123 -24.48 4.68 3.38
N TYR A 124 -25.24 4.71 4.47
CA TYR A 124 -24.67 4.67 5.81
C TYR A 124 -24.07 3.29 6.11
N GLU A 125 -24.77 2.22 5.73
CA GLU A 125 -24.25 0.86 5.85
C GLU A 125 -22.99 0.69 4.96
N ARG A 126 -23.01 1.22 3.73
CA ARG A 126 -21.81 1.20 2.87
C ARG A 126 -20.63 1.89 3.52
N TRP A 127 -20.82 2.99 4.26
CA TRP A 127 -19.72 3.64 4.97
C TRP A 127 -19.11 2.74 6.04
N LEU A 128 -19.88 1.91 6.73
CA LEU A 128 -19.35 0.95 7.70
C LEU A 128 -18.54 -0.15 7.02
N TYR A 129 -19.07 -0.74 5.93
CA TYR A 129 -18.32 -1.72 5.12
C TYR A 129 -17.07 -1.12 4.49
N ALA A 130 -17.17 0.07 3.92
CA ALA A 130 -16.06 0.78 3.30
C ALA A 130 -14.96 1.11 4.30
N SER A 131 -15.32 1.51 5.52
CA SER A 131 -14.35 1.71 6.61
C SER A 131 -13.62 0.42 6.97
N MET A 132 -14.34 -0.72 6.98
CA MET A 132 -13.71 -2.00 7.24
C MET A 132 -12.81 -2.46 6.08
N ILE A 133 -13.19 -2.14 4.84
CA ILE A 133 -12.34 -2.38 3.66
C ILE A 133 -11.03 -1.59 3.77
N ILE A 134 -11.07 -0.31 4.18
CA ILE A 134 -9.84 0.49 4.40
C ILE A 134 -8.95 -0.18 5.45
N ILE A 135 -9.50 -0.55 6.60
CA ILE A 135 -8.74 -1.19 7.69
C ILE A 135 -8.17 -2.52 7.23
N ALA A 136 -8.96 -3.35 6.56
CA ALA A 136 -8.54 -4.66 6.06
C ALA A 136 -7.49 -4.56 4.95
N ALA A 137 -7.59 -3.56 4.06
CA ALA A 137 -6.63 -3.33 2.99
C ALA A 137 -5.27 -2.90 3.55
N ASN A 138 -5.25 -1.93 4.46
CA ASN A 138 -4.00 -1.47 5.05
C ASN A 138 -3.36 -2.55 5.94
N SER A 139 -4.15 -3.25 6.76
CA SER A 139 -3.64 -4.37 7.55
C SER A 139 -3.17 -5.54 6.66
N GLY A 140 -3.86 -5.80 5.55
CA GLY A 140 -3.49 -6.84 4.59
C GLY A 140 -2.20 -6.52 3.84
N GLY A 141 -1.95 -5.23 3.56
CA GLY A 141 -0.71 -4.79 2.91
C GLY A 141 0.52 -4.84 3.81
N ALA A 142 0.36 -4.71 5.12
CA ALA A 142 1.47 -4.53 6.06
C ALA A 142 2.34 -5.79 6.29
N TRP A 143 1.83 -6.99 6.05
CA TRP A 143 2.54 -8.25 6.29
C TRP A 143 3.13 -8.90 5.03
N SER A 144 2.96 -8.26 3.87
CA SER A 144 3.45 -8.78 2.59
C SER A 144 4.43 -7.80 1.95
N PRO A 145 5.51 -8.28 1.31
CA PRO A 145 6.50 -7.41 0.69
C PRO A 145 5.97 -6.59 -0.49
N ILE A 146 4.80 -6.95 -1.04
CA ILE A 146 4.20 -6.30 -2.22
C ILE A 146 2.82 -5.69 -1.93
N GLY A 147 2.33 -5.80 -0.68
CA GLY A 147 0.97 -5.41 -0.32
C GLY A 147 0.77 -3.92 -0.01
N ASP A 148 1.84 -3.20 0.31
CA ASP A 148 1.84 -1.75 0.51
C ASP A 148 3.16 -1.16 -0.01
N ILE A 149 3.12 0.08 -0.46
CA ILE A 149 4.33 0.79 -0.95
C ILE A 149 5.37 0.90 0.16
N THR A 150 4.95 1.05 1.41
CA THR A 150 5.83 1.09 2.58
C THR A 150 6.61 -0.20 2.78
N THR A 151 5.94 -1.34 2.67
CA THR A 151 6.59 -2.65 2.74
C THR A 151 7.49 -2.92 1.54
N ILE A 152 7.06 -2.48 0.34
CA ILE A 152 7.89 -2.53 -0.87
C ILE A 152 9.21 -1.80 -0.64
N MET A 153 9.17 -0.58 -0.11
CA MET A 153 10.38 0.22 0.15
C MET A 153 11.33 -0.47 1.12
N LEU A 154 10.83 -0.95 2.25
CA LEU A 154 11.64 -1.68 3.24
C LEU A 154 12.23 -2.96 2.66
N TRP A 155 11.44 -3.68 1.86
CA TRP A 155 11.88 -4.94 1.23
C TRP A 155 12.88 -4.73 0.09
N VAL A 156 12.69 -3.74 -0.77
CA VAL A 156 13.62 -3.39 -1.85
C VAL A 156 14.97 -2.99 -1.27
N LYS A 157 14.96 -2.12 -0.25
CA LYS A 157 16.17 -1.65 0.45
C LYS A 157 16.86 -2.72 1.31
N GLY A 158 16.24 -3.89 1.50
CA GLY A 158 16.81 -4.99 2.27
C GLY A 158 16.66 -4.84 3.80
N ASN A 159 15.86 -3.88 4.25
CA ASN A 159 15.56 -3.72 5.69
C ASN A 159 14.76 -4.91 6.23
N VAL A 160 13.86 -5.49 5.40
CA VAL A 160 13.03 -6.64 5.77
C VAL A 160 13.05 -7.71 4.68
N GLY A 161 13.01 -8.97 5.09
CA GLY A 161 12.88 -10.13 4.23
C GLY A 161 11.42 -10.57 4.07
N THR A 162 11.11 -11.27 2.96
CA THR A 162 9.76 -11.78 2.70
C THR A 162 9.26 -12.71 3.80
N LEU A 163 10.10 -13.66 4.23
CA LEU A 163 9.70 -14.65 5.24
C LEU A 163 9.53 -14.02 6.61
N SER A 164 10.37 -13.05 6.96
CA SER A 164 10.30 -12.33 8.23
C SER A 164 9.04 -11.49 8.34
N LEU A 165 8.65 -10.77 7.26
CA LEU A 165 7.37 -10.06 7.20
C LEU A 165 6.20 -11.01 7.41
N ILE A 166 6.16 -12.13 6.70
CA ILE A 166 5.06 -13.09 6.83
C ILE A 166 5.02 -13.67 8.23
N LYS A 167 6.19 -14.03 8.80
CA LYS A 167 6.27 -14.67 10.11
C LYS A 167 5.85 -13.74 11.25
N TYR A 168 6.32 -12.49 11.25
CA TYR A 168 6.16 -11.59 12.39
C TYR A 168 5.05 -10.54 12.22
N ASP A 169 4.65 -10.20 10.99
CA ASP A 169 3.63 -9.17 10.76
C ASP A 169 2.25 -9.72 10.39
N LEU A 170 2.13 -11.01 10.02
CA LEU A 170 0.83 -11.59 9.65
C LEU A 170 -0.14 -11.63 10.84
N LEU A 171 0.29 -12.15 12.00
CA LEU A 171 -0.58 -12.24 13.17
C LEU A 171 -0.95 -10.86 13.75
N PRO A 172 -0.01 -9.91 13.94
CA PRO A 172 -0.33 -8.54 14.31
C PRO A 172 -1.33 -7.88 13.35
N SER A 173 -1.14 -8.03 12.05
CA SER A 173 -2.03 -7.48 11.02
C SER A 173 -3.42 -8.11 11.05
N LEU A 174 -3.52 -9.42 11.27
CA LEU A 174 -4.80 -10.12 11.48
C LEU A 174 -5.53 -9.61 12.72
N VAL A 175 -4.83 -9.45 13.83
CA VAL A 175 -5.41 -8.91 15.07
C VAL A 175 -5.90 -7.49 14.86
N ALA A 176 -5.11 -6.64 14.17
CA ALA A 176 -5.47 -5.28 13.85
C ALA A 176 -6.74 -5.18 12.99
N MET A 177 -7.00 -6.16 12.12
CA MET A 177 -8.24 -6.26 11.35
C MET A 177 -9.39 -6.86 12.16
N ILE A 178 -9.15 -7.94 12.93
CA ILE A 178 -10.22 -8.69 13.62
C ILE A 178 -10.86 -7.84 14.73
N VAL A 179 -10.09 -7.07 15.49
CA VAL A 179 -10.63 -6.23 16.57
C VAL A 179 -11.65 -5.21 16.05
N PRO A 180 -11.36 -4.39 15.04
CA PRO A 180 -12.34 -3.53 14.37
C PRO A 180 -13.52 -4.31 13.76
N LEU A 181 -13.25 -5.45 13.13
CA LEU A 181 -14.27 -6.29 12.51
C LEU A 181 -15.33 -6.77 13.52
N LEU A 182 -14.91 -7.16 14.71
CA LEU A 182 -15.82 -7.55 15.80
C LEU A 182 -16.66 -6.37 16.30
N LEU A 183 -16.06 -5.18 16.41
CA LEU A 183 -16.75 -3.98 16.90
C LEU A 183 -17.74 -3.44 15.85
N ILE A 184 -17.31 -3.29 14.60
CA ILE A 184 -18.17 -2.83 13.49
C ILE A 184 -19.26 -3.87 13.19
N GLY A 185 -18.95 -5.17 13.30
CA GLY A 185 -19.91 -6.25 13.12
C GLY A 185 -21.07 -6.21 14.10
N ARG A 186 -20.92 -5.61 15.30
CA ARG A 186 -22.02 -5.39 16.24
C ARG A 186 -22.94 -4.26 15.81
N MET A 187 -22.48 -3.34 14.95
CA MET A 187 -23.29 -2.24 14.44
C MET A 187 -24.17 -2.65 13.24
N LEU A 188 -23.87 -3.80 12.62
CA LEU A 188 -24.57 -4.32 11.45
C LEU A 188 -25.43 -5.52 11.82
N ASN A 189 -26.76 -5.36 11.78
CA ASN A 189 -27.72 -6.40 12.09
C ASN A 189 -28.73 -6.59 10.95
N GLY A 190 -29.26 -7.80 10.82
CA GLY A 190 -30.29 -8.14 9.85
C GLY A 190 -29.73 -8.58 8.48
N GLU A 191 -30.59 -8.52 7.48
CA GLU A 191 -30.31 -8.92 6.10
C GLU A 191 -30.34 -7.70 5.18
N LEU A 192 -29.60 -7.80 4.08
CA LEU A 192 -29.60 -6.81 3.01
C LEU A 192 -30.90 -6.90 2.21
N GLU A 193 -31.39 -5.76 1.75
CA GLU A 193 -32.51 -5.72 0.83
C GLU A 193 -32.24 -6.54 -0.43
N PRO A 194 -33.25 -7.21 -1.00
CA PRO A 194 -33.10 -7.92 -2.26
C PRO A 194 -32.58 -6.95 -3.34
N ILE A 195 -31.56 -7.35 -4.04
CA ILE A 195 -31.18 -6.66 -5.27
C ILE A 195 -32.22 -7.07 -6.30
N GLU A 196 -33.08 -6.14 -6.71
CA GLU A 196 -33.89 -6.36 -7.91
C GLU A 196 -32.90 -6.62 -9.06
N GLU A 197 -33.06 -7.74 -9.75
CA GLU A 197 -32.29 -8.12 -10.93
C GLU A 197 -32.61 -7.20 -12.13
N GLY A 198 -32.58 -5.91 -11.92
CA GLY A 198 -32.74 -4.86 -12.90
C GLY A 198 -31.36 -4.34 -13.34
N GLY A 199 -30.78 -5.01 -14.31
CA GLY A 199 -29.59 -4.52 -15.00
C GLY A 199 -28.27 -5.05 -14.46
N THR A 200 -28.04 -6.34 -14.56
CA THR A 200 -26.68 -6.81 -14.83
C THR A 200 -26.30 -6.21 -16.19
N GLU A 201 -25.66 -5.05 -16.19
CA GLU A 201 -24.81 -4.73 -17.34
C GLU A 201 -23.86 -5.92 -17.45
N LYS A 202 -24.16 -6.81 -18.41
CA LYS A 202 -23.21 -7.82 -18.86
C LYS A 202 -21.97 -7.03 -19.19
N SER A 203 -20.93 -7.18 -18.36
CA SER A 203 -19.64 -6.59 -18.68
C SER A 203 -19.36 -6.99 -20.13
N THR A 204 -19.29 -5.99 -20.99
CA THR A 204 -19.02 -6.14 -22.43
C THR A 204 -17.56 -6.53 -22.64
N THR A 205 -17.08 -7.49 -21.86
CA THR A 205 -15.78 -8.11 -22.11
C THR A 205 -15.96 -9.06 -23.28
N ALA A 206 -15.34 -8.70 -24.41
CA ALA A 206 -15.27 -9.56 -25.60
C ALA A 206 -14.51 -10.89 -25.35
N LEU A 207 -14.09 -11.11 -24.10
CA LEU A 207 -13.36 -12.29 -23.65
C LEU A 207 -14.29 -13.33 -23.04
N SER A 208 -13.97 -14.59 -23.24
CA SER A 208 -14.66 -15.69 -22.57
C SER A 208 -14.28 -15.72 -21.08
N LYS A 209 -15.13 -16.31 -20.24
CA LYS A 209 -14.88 -16.47 -18.80
C LYS A 209 -13.54 -17.16 -18.51
N ASN A 210 -13.15 -18.13 -19.32
CA ASN A 210 -11.88 -18.84 -19.16
C ASN A 210 -10.68 -17.94 -19.46
N GLU A 211 -10.78 -17.06 -20.44
CA GLU A 211 -9.70 -16.12 -20.77
C GLU A 211 -9.53 -15.06 -19.67
N SER A 212 -10.62 -14.54 -19.12
CA SER A 212 -10.61 -13.66 -17.97
C SER A 212 -9.93 -14.31 -16.76
N ASN A 213 -10.23 -15.59 -16.52
CA ASN A 213 -9.57 -16.36 -15.45
C ASN A 213 -8.05 -16.52 -15.69
N TRP A 214 -7.61 -16.68 -16.95
CA TRP A 214 -6.18 -16.74 -17.26
C TRP A 214 -5.45 -15.45 -16.93
N PHE A 215 -6.06 -14.28 -17.21
CA PHE A 215 -5.48 -12.99 -16.78
C PHE A 215 -5.33 -12.91 -15.27
N PHE A 216 -6.32 -13.42 -14.52
CA PHE A 216 -6.22 -13.47 -13.06
C PHE A 216 -5.07 -14.38 -12.59
N TYR A 217 -5.01 -15.61 -13.07
CA TYR A 217 -3.97 -16.56 -12.63
C TYR A 217 -2.57 -16.13 -13.04
N LEU A 218 -2.39 -15.60 -14.25
CA LEU A 218 -1.10 -15.11 -14.71
C LEU A 218 -0.68 -13.83 -14.00
N GLY A 219 -1.61 -12.90 -13.78
CA GLY A 219 -1.31 -11.64 -13.09
C GLY A 219 -1.01 -11.85 -11.62
N VAL A 220 -1.94 -12.47 -10.88
CA VAL A 220 -1.78 -12.75 -9.43
C VAL A 220 -0.61 -13.72 -9.20
N GLY A 221 -0.52 -14.80 -10.00
CA GLY A 221 0.59 -15.75 -9.93
C GLY A 221 1.94 -15.10 -10.25
N GLY A 222 1.96 -14.17 -11.21
CA GLY A 222 3.14 -13.37 -11.53
C GLY A 222 3.58 -12.46 -10.38
N LEU A 223 2.64 -11.77 -9.73
CA LEU A 223 2.94 -10.95 -8.55
C LEU A 223 3.52 -11.81 -7.40
N ILE A 224 2.92 -12.97 -7.11
CA ILE A 224 3.43 -13.91 -6.11
C ILE A 224 4.81 -14.48 -6.50
N PHE A 225 5.07 -14.63 -7.80
CA PHE A 225 6.37 -15.09 -8.30
C PHE A 225 7.51 -14.11 -8.01
N VAL A 226 7.26 -12.79 -7.95
CA VAL A 226 8.32 -11.79 -7.78
C VAL A 226 9.13 -11.95 -6.47
N PRO A 227 8.52 -12.14 -5.29
CA PRO A 227 9.28 -12.46 -4.07
C PRO A 227 10.09 -13.76 -4.18
N ILE A 228 9.54 -14.79 -4.84
CA ILE A 228 10.25 -16.06 -5.08
C ILE A 228 11.45 -15.82 -6.01
N PHE A 229 11.27 -15.04 -7.07
CA PHE A 229 12.33 -14.65 -7.99
C PHE A 229 13.48 -13.95 -7.25
N LYS A 230 13.18 -12.95 -6.39
CA LYS A 230 14.20 -12.27 -5.56
C LYS A 230 14.93 -13.26 -4.65
N ALA A 231 14.21 -14.20 -4.02
CA ALA A 231 14.80 -15.17 -3.10
C ALA A 231 15.76 -16.15 -3.80
N ILE A 232 15.49 -16.50 -5.07
CA ILE A 232 16.30 -17.45 -5.84
C ILE A 232 17.46 -16.74 -6.53
N THR A 233 17.20 -15.59 -7.16
CA THR A 233 18.18 -14.91 -8.03
C THR A 233 19.02 -13.87 -7.32
N HIS A 234 18.58 -13.39 -6.16
CA HIS A 234 19.13 -12.24 -5.42
C HIS A 234 19.17 -10.94 -6.23
N LEU A 235 18.47 -10.88 -7.36
CA LEU A 235 18.35 -9.67 -8.17
C LEU A 235 17.32 -8.71 -7.59
N PRO A 236 17.41 -7.41 -7.91
CA PRO A 236 16.41 -6.42 -7.54
C PRO A 236 15.00 -6.83 -7.99
N PRO A 237 13.97 -6.67 -7.14
CA PRO A 237 12.63 -7.20 -7.43
C PRO A 237 11.95 -6.55 -8.64
N PHE A 238 12.33 -5.33 -9.04
CA PHE A 238 11.78 -4.69 -10.24
C PHE A 238 12.07 -5.49 -11.52
N ILE A 239 13.22 -6.21 -11.58
CA ILE A 239 13.55 -7.07 -12.73
C ILE A 239 12.53 -8.20 -12.86
N GLY A 240 12.19 -8.86 -11.75
CA GLY A 240 11.16 -9.90 -11.73
C GLY A 240 9.77 -9.34 -12.10
N MET A 241 9.46 -8.14 -11.63
CA MET A 241 8.20 -7.45 -11.95
C MET A 241 8.07 -7.14 -13.44
N LEU A 242 9.11 -6.57 -14.05
CA LEU A 242 9.14 -6.25 -15.47
C LEU A 242 9.16 -7.51 -16.35
N LEU A 243 9.78 -8.60 -15.88
CA LEU A 243 9.73 -9.91 -16.54
C LEU A 243 8.29 -10.42 -16.61
N VAL A 244 7.56 -10.42 -15.49
CA VAL A 244 6.15 -10.81 -15.43
C VAL A 244 5.30 -9.93 -16.35
N LEU A 245 5.51 -8.62 -16.32
CA LEU A 245 4.82 -7.68 -17.20
C LEU A 245 5.07 -8.00 -18.68
N GLY A 246 6.33 -8.28 -19.05
CA GLY A 246 6.69 -8.66 -20.42
C GLY A 246 6.00 -9.94 -20.89
N ILE A 247 5.94 -10.96 -20.03
CA ILE A 247 5.21 -12.21 -20.31
C ILE A 247 3.71 -11.94 -20.52
N LEU A 248 3.10 -11.16 -19.63
CA LEU A 248 1.68 -10.80 -19.74
C LEU A 248 1.41 -9.97 -20.99
N TRP A 249 2.32 -9.09 -21.36
CA TRP A 249 2.21 -8.31 -22.60
C TRP A 249 2.18 -9.22 -23.83
N ILE A 250 3.15 -10.10 -23.94
CA ILE A 250 3.22 -11.08 -25.06
C ILE A 250 1.94 -11.94 -25.10
N PHE A 251 1.49 -12.42 -23.93
CA PHE A 251 0.26 -13.20 -23.83
C PHE A 251 -0.96 -12.42 -24.33
N THR A 252 -1.08 -11.16 -23.94
CA THR A 252 -2.17 -10.27 -24.37
C THR A 252 -2.17 -10.07 -25.90
N GLU A 253 -1.00 -9.77 -26.49
CA GLU A 253 -0.87 -9.57 -27.94
C GLU A 253 -1.21 -10.85 -28.72
N ILE A 254 -0.72 -12.02 -28.28
CA ILE A 254 -1.02 -13.30 -28.92
C ILE A 254 -2.53 -13.57 -28.87
N LEU A 255 -3.18 -13.33 -27.71
CA LEU A 255 -4.61 -13.56 -27.55
C LEU A 255 -5.44 -12.68 -28.49
N TYR A 256 -5.10 -11.41 -28.61
CA TYR A 256 -5.81 -10.45 -29.45
C TYR A 256 -5.61 -10.69 -30.93
N ASN A 257 -4.38 -11.02 -31.34
CA ASN A 257 -4.10 -11.35 -32.74
C ASN A 257 -4.84 -12.61 -33.19
N ARG A 258 -4.97 -13.62 -32.33
CA ARG A 258 -5.75 -14.84 -32.64
C ARG A 258 -7.25 -14.58 -32.87
N LYS A 259 -7.82 -13.60 -32.19
CA LYS A 259 -9.26 -13.32 -32.24
C LYS A 259 -9.67 -12.34 -33.35
N GLN A 260 -8.73 -11.78 -34.10
CA GLN A 260 -8.99 -10.74 -35.12
C GLN A 260 -9.84 -9.57 -34.63
N LEU A 261 -9.71 -9.25 -33.34
CA LEU A 261 -10.49 -8.23 -32.64
C LEU A 261 -9.88 -6.84 -32.87
N SER A 262 -9.67 -6.43 -34.15
CA SER A 262 -8.74 -5.35 -34.47
C SER A 262 -9.20 -3.93 -34.09
N ASP A 263 -10.49 -3.56 -34.08
CA ASP A 263 -10.89 -2.15 -33.98
C ASP A 263 -11.52 -1.70 -32.64
N LYS A 264 -12.15 -2.63 -31.88
CA LYS A 264 -12.80 -2.27 -30.59
C LYS A 264 -11.93 -2.49 -29.36
N ILE A 265 -10.68 -2.97 -29.52
CA ILE A 265 -9.84 -3.45 -28.41
C ILE A 265 -8.53 -2.67 -28.28
N HIS A 266 -8.32 -1.62 -29.08
CA HIS A 266 -7.17 -0.73 -28.89
C HIS A 266 -7.06 -0.20 -27.45
N GLU A 267 -8.19 0.02 -26.77
CA GLU A 267 -8.23 0.50 -25.37
C GLU A 267 -7.83 -0.55 -24.32
N LYS A 268 -7.73 -1.83 -24.71
CA LYS A 268 -7.37 -2.95 -23.80
C LYS A 268 -5.96 -3.49 -24.05
N ARG A 269 -5.23 -2.94 -25.01
CA ARG A 269 -3.82 -3.27 -25.24
C ARG A 269 -2.92 -2.57 -24.23
N LEU A 270 -1.77 -3.14 -23.94
CA LEU A 270 -0.87 -2.63 -22.92
C LEU A 270 -0.49 -1.15 -23.08
N PRO A 271 -0.22 -0.60 -24.28
CA PRO A 271 0.05 0.84 -24.40
C PRO A 271 -1.10 1.74 -23.93
N ALA A 272 -2.35 1.32 -24.14
CA ALA A 272 -3.52 2.04 -23.64
C ALA A 272 -3.70 1.85 -22.11
N ILE A 273 -3.34 0.69 -21.58
CA ILE A 273 -3.34 0.42 -20.13
C ILE A 273 -2.29 1.27 -19.43
N LEU A 274 -1.08 1.38 -19.99
CA LEU A 274 -0.03 2.25 -19.47
C LEU A 274 -0.47 3.73 -19.37
N SER A 275 -1.35 4.19 -20.27
CA SER A 275 -1.91 5.56 -20.18
C SER A 275 -2.95 5.72 -19.06
N ARG A 276 -3.46 4.64 -18.48
CA ARG A 276 -4.43 4.66 -17.37
C ARG A 276 -3.78 4.56 -15.98
N ILE A 277 -2.48 4.24 -15.94
CA ILE A 277 -1.74 4.21 -14.66
C ILE A 277 -1.79 5.59 -14.01
N ASP A 278 -1.92 5.61 -12.70
CA ASP A 278 -1.90 6.84 -11.90
C ASP A 278 -0.47 7.44 -11.88
N THR A 279 -0.09 8.02 -13.03
CA THR A 279 1.18 8.75 -13.20
C THR A 279 1.37 9.87 -12.17
N PRO A 280 0.34 10.64 -11.77
CA PRO A 280 0.45 11.58 -10.67
C PRO A 280 0.98 10.96 -9.38
N THR A 281 0.52 9.78 -9.00
CA THR A 281 1.02 9.07 -7.81
C THR A 281 2.48 8.69 -7.95
N ILE A 282 2.94 8.23 -9.12
CA ILE A 282 4.36 7.93 -9.38
C ILE A 282 5.23 9.19 -9.22
N LEU A 283 4.79 10.33 -9.79
CA LEU A 283 5.48 11.62 -9.64
C LEU A 283 5.46 12.16 -8.21
N PHE A 284 4.38 11.89 -7.47
CA PHE A 284 4.31 12.20 -6.04
C PHE A 284 5.41 11.45 -5.27
N PHE A 285 5.57 10.14 -5.50
CA PHE A 285 6.60 9.36 -4.83
C PHE A 285 8.00 9.82 -5.23
N LEU A 286 8.23 10.09 -6.50
CA LEU A 286 9.50 10.68 -6.96
C LEU A 286 9.83 11.95 -6.17
N GLY A 287 8.90 12.91 -6.12
CA GLY A 287 9.11 14.19 -5.44
C GLY A 287 9.38 14.05 -3.94
N ILE A 288 8.60 13.19 -3.26
CA ILE A 288 8.77 12.95 -1.82
C ILE A 288 10.09 12.23 -1.53
N LEU A 289 10.43 11.19 -2.27
CA LEU A 289 11.68 10.44 -2.04
C LEU A 289 12.90 11.31 -2.31
N MET A 290 12.86 12.15 -3.35
CA MET A 290 13.90 13.16 -3.61
C MET A 290 14.01 14.21 -2.49
N ALA A 291 12.90 14.65 -1.91
CA ALA A 291 12.92 15.57 -0.78
C ALA A 291 13.55 14.91 0.48
N VAL A 292 13.19 13.67 0.77
CA VAL A 292 13.75 12.89 1.90
C VAL A 292 15.25 12.66 1.70
N ALA A 293 15.70 12.38 0.47
CA ALA A 293 17.12 12.23 0.15
C ALA A 293 17.94 13.49 0.51
N VAL A 294 17.44 14.69 0.24
CA VAL A 294 18.11 15.94 0.69
C VAL A 294 18.16 16.04 2.21
N LEU A 295 17.07 15.70 2.90
CA LEU A 295 17.05 15.73 4.37
C LEU A 295 18.03 14.72 4.98
N GLN A 296 18.26 13.59 4.32
CA GLN A 296 19.29 12.62 4.69
C GLN A 296 20.69 13.20 4.47
N GLU A 297 20.97 13.74 3.29
CA GLU A 297 22.28 14.33 2.95
C GLU A 297 22.69 15.53 3.82
N THR A 298 21.71 16.31 4.26
CA THR A 298 21.93 17.44 5.18
C THR A 298 22.13 17.03 6.63
N GLY A 299 21.95 15.73 6.96
CA GLY A 299 22.07 15.22 8.34
C GLY A 299 20.89 15.57 9.26
N ILE A 300 19.83 16.20 8.72
CA ILE A 300 18.63 16.56 9.50
C ILE A 300 17.96 15.29 10.03
N LEU A 301 17.86 14.25 9.20
CA LEU A 301 17.24 12.99 9.61
C LEU A 301 18.07 12.29 10.70
N GLY A 302 19.40 12.28 10.58
CA GLY A 302 20.27 11.72 11.61
C GLY A 302 20.17 12.49 12.95
N SER A 303 20.03 13.82 12.90
CA SER A 303 19.79 14.63 14.09
C SER A 303 18.45 14.33 14.74
N ALA A 304 17.41 14.10 13.93
CA ALA A 304 16.10 13.71 14.42
C ALA A 304 16.10 12.31 15.05
N ALA A 305 16.84 11.35 14.46
CA ALA A 305 17.04 10.03 15.04
C ALA A 305 17.73 10.12 16.41
N ALA A 306 18.86 10.84 16.51
CA ALA A 306 19.57 11.02 17.76
C ALA A 306 18.72 11.69 18.85
N TRP A 307 17.87 12.64 18.47
CA TRP A 307 16.93 13.25 19.39
C TRP A 307 15.88 12.26 19.90
N LEU A 308 15.32 11.43 19.01
CA LEU A 308 14.36 10.38 19.38
C LEU A 308 15.00 9.33 20.30
N ASP A 309 16.22 8.89 20.01
CA ASP A 309 16.92 7.90 20.81
C ASP A 309 17.22 8.42 22.22
N ILE A 310 17.62 9.69 22.35
CA ILE A 310 17.88 10.30 23.64
C ILE A 310 16.59 10.57 24.43
N THR A 311 15.55 11.01 23.76
CA THR A 311 14.30 11.46 24.41
C THR A 311 13.36 10.32 24.73
N VAL A 312 13.25 9.36 23.83
CA VAL A 312 12.33 8.21 23.93
C VAL A 312 13.07 6.93 24.29
N GLY A 313 14.15 6.61 23.58
CA GLY A 313 15.06 5.50 23.87
C GLY A 313 14.46 4.08 23.72
N ASP A 314 13.18 3.97 23.36
CA ASP A 314 12.47 2.70 23.19
C ASP A 314 11.94 2.58 21.79
N ILE A 315 12.35 1.53 21.06
CA ILE A 315 11.98 1.30 19.66
C ILE A 315 10.48 1.03 19.48
N TYR A 316 9.83 0.42 20.46
CA TYR A 316 8.39 0.16 20.38
C TYR A 316 7.63 1.48 20.45
N VAL A 317 7.98 2.34 21.40
CA VAL A 317 7.35 3.67 21.55
C VAL A 317 7.61 4.51 20.31
N ILE A 318 8.84 4.52 19.78
CA ILE A 318 9.19 5.25 18.54
C ILE A 318 8.29 4.78 17.39
N ASN A 319 8.19 3.48 17.15
CA ASN A 319 7.40 2.94 16.06
C ASN A 319 5.89 3.16 16.24
N ILE A 320 5.37 3.03 17.48
CA ILE A 320 3.97 3.33 17.80
C ILE A 320 3.65 4.79 17.46
N VAL A 321 4.50 5.71 17.86
CA VAL A 321 4.34 7.14 17.59
C VAL A 321 4.45 7.42 16.09
N LEU A 322 5.42 6.84 15.39
CA LEU A 322 5.54 6.93 13.93
C LEU A 322 4.28 6.42 13.24
N GLY A 323 3.74 5.26 13.64
CA GLY A 323 2.49 4.73 13.10
C GLY A 323 1.27 5.62 13.39
N MET A 324 1.21 6.28 14.55
CA MET A 324 0.18 7.29 14.82
C MET A 324 0.34 8.50 13.92
N PHE A 325 1.55 8.95 13.66
CA PHE A 325 1.84 10.00 12.67
C PHE A 325 1.47 9.58 11.24
N SER A 326 1.59 8.30 10.89
CA SER A 326 1.14 7.76 9.60
C SER A 326 -0.35 7.99 9.35
N SER A 327 -1.17 8.14 10.38
CA SER A 327 -2.58 8.48 10.21
C SER A 327 -2.82 9.91 9.71
N ILE A 328 -1.85 10.80 9.91
CA ILE A 328 -1.93 12.23 9.59
C ILE A 328 -1.13 12.56 8.32
N VAL A 329 0.08 12.01 8.26
CA VAL A 329 1.01 12.13 7.15
C VAL A 329 0.94 10.84 6.34
N ASP A 330 1.10 10.92 5.04
CA ASP A 330 1.15 9.72 4.18
C ASP A 330 2.20 8.73 4.71
N ASN A 331 1.89 7.43 4.71
CA ASN A 331 2.76 6.39 5.22
C ASN A 331 4.12 6.32 4.46
N VAL A 332 4.14 6.62 3.17
CA VAL A 332 5.35 6.54 2.33
C VAL A 332 6.43 7.55 2.72
N PRO A 333 6.16 8.86 2.85
CA PRO A 333 7.14 9.83 3.34
C PRO A 333 7.69 9.47 4.73
N LEU A 334 6.84 8.91 5.58
CA LEU A 334 7.22 8.54 6.94
C LEU A 334 8.22 7.38 6.95
N VAL A 335 7.96 6.33 6.18
CA VAL A 335 8.88 5.18 6.06
C VAL A 335 10.17 5.60 5.36
N ALA A 336 10.11 6.43 4.32
CA ALA A 336 11.29 6.98 3.67
C ALA A 336 12.16 7.77 4.67
N ALA A 337 11.54 8.63 5.50
CA ALA A 337 12.25 9.36 6.53
C ALA A 337 12.89 8.41 7.57
N ALA A 338 12.16 7.38 8.01
CA ALA A 338 12.68 6.40 8.97
C ALA A 338 13.89 5.62 8.41
N ILE A 339 13.86 5.23 7.12
CA ILE A 339 15.01 4.61 6.45
C ILE A 339 16.20 5.59 6.39
N GLY A 340 15.95 6.88 6.15
CA GLY A 340 16.98 7.90 6.13
C GLY A 340 17.49 8.30 7.53
N MET A 341 16.70 8.08 8.57
CA MET A 341 17.07 8.34 9.98
C MET A 341 18.00 7.26 10.53
N TYR A 342 17.73 6.01 10.24
CA TYR A 342 18.43 4.86 10.79
C TYR A 342 19.11 4.06 9.66
N PRO A 343 20.46 3.96 9.65
CA PRO A 343 21.14 3.09 8.71
C PRO A 343 20.90 1.61 9.05
N LEU A 344 20.97 0.73 8.05
CA LEU A 344 21.06 -0.70 8.30
C LEU A 344 22.34 -0.98 9.10
N ALA A 345 22.19 -1.63 10.25
CA ALA A 345 23.30 -1.93 11.13
C ALA A 345 24.18 -3.03 10.56
N THR A 346 25.48 -2.77 10.54
CA THR A 346 26.51 -3.77 10.23
C THR A 346 26.92 -4.53 11.50
N PRO A 347 27.52 -5.73 11.38
CA PRO A 347 28.01 -6.48 12.54
C PRO A 347 28.94 -5.66 13.46
N ASP A 348 29.77 -4.81 12.89
CA ASP A 348 30.71 -3.94 13.66
C ASP A 348 29.93 -2.89 14.48
N MET A 349 28.85 -2.34 13.94
CA MET A 349 27.98 -1.40 14.65
C MET A 349 27.27 -2.08 15.83
N VAL A 350 26.82 -3.32 15.66
CA VAL A 350 26.16 -4.12 16.71
C VAL A 350 27.16 -4.43 17.83
N LEU A 351 28.40 -4.80 17.48
CA LEU A 351 29.47 -5.04 18.47
C LEU A 351 29.82 -3.77 19.27
N ALA A 352 29.74 -2.61 18.64
CA ALA A 352 29.99 -1.33 19.31
C ALA A 352 28.82 -0.88 20.21
N ASN A 353 27.58 -1.19 19.81
CA ASN A 353 26.38 -0.81 20.54
C ASN A 353 25.27 -1.86 20.32
N GLU A 354 24.90 -2.58 21.37
CA GLU A 354 23.87 -3.61 21.34
C GLU A 354 22.49 -3.09 20.88
N PHE A 355 22.19 -1.82 21.13
CA PHE A 355 20.96 -1.18 20.63
C PHE A 355 20.82 -1.26 19.11
N MET A 356 21.96 -1.26 18.37
CA MET A 356 21.98 -1.39 16.91
C MET A 356 21.48 -2.74 16.40
N MET A 357 21.33 -3.76 17.27
CA MET A 357 20.72 -5.05 16.92
C MET A 357 19.28 -4.89 16.41
N ASN A 358 18.58 -3.84 16.82
CA ASN A 358 17.24 -3.57 16.36
C ASN A 358 17.16 -3.09 14.89
N PHE A 359 18.29 -2.64 14.33
CA PHE A 359 18.39 -2.05 13.01
C PHE A 359 19.12 -2.93 11.98
N VAL A 360 19.44 -4.18 12.32
CA VAL A 360 19.95 -5.16 11.35
C VAL A 360 18.84 -5.52 10.33
N PRO A 361 19.16 -6.10 9.16
CA PRO A 361 18.14 -6.69 8.31
C PRO A 361 17.24 -7.63 9.11
N ASP A 362 15.92 -7.50 8.92
CA ASP A 362 14.89 -8.20 9.71
C ASP A 362 14.87 -7.86 11.21
N GLY A 363 15.53 -6.78 11.61
CA GLY A 363 15.52 -6.29 12.99
C GLY A 363 14.14 -5.80 13.44
N THR A 364 13.92 -5.84 14.76
CA THR A 364 12.63 -5.51 15.38
C THR A 364 12.10 -4.14 14.97
N PHE A 365 12.98 -3.14 14.80
CA PHE A 365 12.58 -1.79 14.38
C PHE A 365 11.91 -1.81 13.00
N TRP A 366 12.49 -2.51 12.02
CA TRP A 366 11.99 -2.51 10.64
C TRP A 366 10.70 -3.29 10.48
N LEU A 367 10.59 -4.45 11.14
CA LEU A 367 9.36 -5.25 11.13
C LEU A 367 8.22 -4.47 11.79
N LEU A 368 8.45 -3.94 13.00
CA LEU A 368 7.44 -3.13 13.68
C LEU A 368 7.08 -1.85 12.92
N LEU A 369 8.05 -1.23 12.23
CA LEU A 369 7.80 -0.06 11.37
C LEU A 369 6.88 -0.41 10.21
N SER A 370 7.11 -1.55 9.55
CA SER A 370 6.25 -2.05 8.47
C SER A 370 4.80 -2.15 8.93
N TYR A 371 4.58 -2.83 10.06
CA TYR A 371 3.27 -2.94 10.67
C TYR A 371 2.68 -1.57 11.05
N CYS A 372 3.43 -0.78 11.82
CA CYS A 372 2.96 0.50 12.38
C CYS A 372 2.62 1.52 11.28
N ALA A 373 3.47 1.65 10.26
CA ALA A 373 3.24 2.58 9.17
C ALA A 373 2.05 2.16 8.29
N GLY A 374 1.98 0.87 7.92
CA GLY A 374 0.92 0.35 7.08
C GLY A 374 -0.45 0.40 7.75
N VAL A 375 -0.58 -0.21 8.93
CA VAL A 375 -1.85 -0.25 9.67
C VAL A 375 -2.25 1.11 10.21
N GLY A 376 -1.27 1.92 10.65
CA GLY A 376 -1.46 3.26 11.20
C GLY A 376 -2.22 4.21 10.28
N GLY A 377 -2.03 4.09 8.97
CA GLY A 377 -2.76 4.84 7.95
C GLY A 377 -4.29 4.66 7.99
N SER A 378 -4.80 3.64 8.69
CA SER A 378 -6.25 3.41 8.84
C SER A 378 -6.90 4.22 9.95
N MET A 379 -6.14 4.75 10.92
CA MET A 379 -6.71 5.45 12.07
C MET A 379 -7.44 6.73 11.66
N LEU A 380 -6.91 7.46 10.67
CA LEU A 380 -7.63 8.55 10.01
C LEU A 380 -7.79 8.20 8.53
N ILE A 381 -8.96 8.49 7.97
CA ILE A 381 -9.26 8.14 6.56
C ILE A 381 -8.30 8.78 5.55
N ILE A 382 -7.65 9.88 5.93
CA ILE A 382 -6.65 10.60 5.11
C ILE A 382 -5.22 10.05 5.26
N GLY A 383 -4.98 9.10 6.18
CA GLY A 383 -3.66 8.56 6.50
C GLY A 383 -3.09 7.63 5.44
N SER A 384 -3.92 7.09 4.55
CA SER A 384 -3.47 6.20 3.47
C SER A 384 -4.12 6.55 2.14
N ALA A 385 -3.47 6.20 1.04
CA ALA A 385 -4.01 6.36 -0.31
C ALA A 385 -5.36 5.63 -0.46
N ALA A 386 -5.46 4.41 0.07
CA ALA A 386 -6.70 3.63 0.10
C ALA A 386 -7.84 4.40 0.79
N GLY A 387 -7.59 4.99 1.97
CA GLY A 387 -8.58 5.78 2.70
C GLY A 387 -9.06 7.00 1.92
N VAL A 388 -8.16 7.77 1.32
CA VAL A 388 -8.49 8.96 0.54
C VAL A 388 -9.37 8.62 -0.66
N VAL A 389 -9.01 7.58 -1.41
CA VAL A 389 -9.78 7.16 -2.59
C VAL A 389 -11.16 6.62 -2.20
N VAL A 390 -11.24 5.79 -1.17
CA VAL A 390 -12.54 5.28 -0.66
C VAL A 390 -13.41 6.43 -0.17
N MET A 391 -12.84 7.41 0.54
CA MET A 391 -13.56 8.62 0.97
C MET A 391 -14.16 9.36 -0.23
N GLY A 392 -13.39 9.53 -1.30
CA GLY A 392 -13.85 10.19 -2.53
C GLY A 392 -14.93 9.38 -3.26
N LEU A 393 -14.71 8.08 -3.44
CA LEU A 393 -15.65 7.18 -4.10
C LEU A 393 -17.00 7.12 -3.36
N GLU A 394 -17.02 6.92 -2.06
CA GLU A 394 -18.24 6.80 -1.25
C GLU A 394 -18.78 8.14 -0.75
N LYS A 395 -18.14 9.26 -1.09
CA LYS A 395 -18.44 10.60 -0.57
C LYS A 395 -18.57 10.59 0.96
N MET A 396 -17.68 9.86 1.62
CA MET A 396 -17.69 9.66 3.06
C MET A 396 -17.23 10.94 3.76
N ASN A 397 -17.95 11.34 4.81
CA ASN A 397 -17.59 12.53 5.57
C ASN A 397 -16.42 12.23 6.53
N PHE A 398 -15.35 13.04 6.46
CA PHE A 398 -14.17 12.90 7.32
C PHE A 398 -14.53 12.95 8.81
N VAL A 399 -15.40 13.88 9.23
CA VAL A 399 -15.79 14.04 10.64
C VAL A 399 -16.58 12.82 11.13
N TRP A 400 -17.37 12.21 10.25
CA TRP A 400 -18.09 10.97 10.58
C TRP A 400 -17.09 9.83 10.83
N TYR A 401 -16.10 9.65 9.94
CA TYR A 401 -15.07 8.63 10.13
C TYR A 401 -14.29 8.85 11.42
N LEU A 402 -13.85 10.09 11.66
CA LEU A 402 -13.14 10.49 12.88
C LEU A 402 -13.92 10.13 14.16
N LYS A 403 -15.22 10.41 14.18
CA LYS A 403 -16.06 10.17 15.38
C LYS A 403 -16.48 8.72 15.57
N LYS A 404 -16.64 7.95 14.48
CA LYS A 404 -17.20 6.60 14.53
C LYS A 404 -16.19 5.49 14.36
N ILE A 405 -15.17 5.69 13.53
CA ILE A 405 -14.25 4.63 13.10
C ILE A 405 -12.85 4.82 13.65
N ALA A 406 -12.34 6.05 13.72
CA ALA A 406 -10.95 6.32 14.08
C ALA A 406 -10.51 5.64 15.39
N TRP A 407 -11.35 5.68 16.43
CA TRP A 407 -11.04 5.04 17.70
C TRP A 407 -11.10 3.51 17.63
N ILE A 408 -11.96 2.94 16.76
CA ILE A 408 -12.04 1.49 16.51
C ILE A 408 -10.77 1.04 15.80
N ALA A 409 -10.33 1.79 14.79
CA ALA A 409 -9.08 1.54 14.08
C ALA A 409 -7.86 1.67 15.01
N LEU A 410 -7.85 2.68 15.90
CA LEU A 410 -6.81 2.83 16.93
C LEU A 410 -6.75 1.62 17.86
N LEU A 411 -7.91 1.10 18.32
CA LEU A 411 -7.94 -0.11 19.15
C LEU A 411 -7.38 -1.33 18.41
N GLY A 412 -7.73 -1.49 17.12
CA GLY A 412 -7.14 -2.53 16.27
C GLY A 412 -5.64 -2.39 16.12
N TYR A 413 -5.15 -1.19 15.85
CA TYR A 413 -3.75 -0.86 15.76
C TYR A 413 -2.97 -1.22 17.03
N LEU A 414 -3.43 -0.77 18.19
CA LEU A 414 -2.77 -1.07 19.47
C LEU A 414 -2.84 -2.56 19.83
N ALA A 415 -3.94 -3.24 19.53
CA ALA A 415 -4.06 -4.67 19.72
C ALA A 415 -3.05 -5.46 18.88
N GLY A 416 -2.80 -5.05 17.64
CA GLY A 416 -1.78 -5.65 16.80
C GLY A 416 -0.35 -5.37 17.28
N VAL A 417 -0.06 -4.15 17.78
CA VAL A 417 1.23 -3.87 18.46
C VAL A 417 1.45 -4.80 19.64
N LEU A 418 0.43 -5.03 20.46
CA LEU A 418 0.52 -5.97 21.59
C LEU A 418 0.74 -7.41 21.11
N ALA A 419 0.10 -7.82 20.00
CA ALA A 419 0.34 -9.13 19.40
C ALA A 419 1.78 -9.26 18.91
N PHE A 420 2.32 -8.24 18.21
CA PHE A 420 3.71 -8.21 17.77
C PHE A 420 4.68 -8.32 18.95
N ALA A 421 4.49 -7.50 19.99
CA ALA A 421 5.33 -7.56 21.18
C ALA A 421 5.25 -8.92 21.89
N GLY A 422 4.07 -9.54 21.91
CA GLY A 422 3.86 -10.89 22.44
C GLY A 422 4.61 -11.96 21.64
N GLU A 423 4.61 -11.89 20.30
CA GLU A 423 5.39 -12.80 19.45
C GLU A 423 6.89 -12.64 19.67
N MET A 424 7.40 -11.40 19.69
CA MET A 424 8.82 -11.12 19.93
C MET A 424 9.30 -11.52 21.32
N TYR A 425 8.40 -11.60 22.32
CA TYR A 425 8.73 -12.10 23.65
C TYR A 425 8.74 -13.64 23.74
N LEU A 426 7.96 -14.32 22.88
CA LEU A 426 7.83 -15.79 22.90
C LEU A 426 8.86 -16.51 22.02
N PHE A 427 9.42 -15.83 21.02
CA PHE A 427 10.38 -16.35 20.05
C PHE A 427 11.69 -15.56 20.04
#